data_3e6e6d958809a82193b3c7896a95c2ca
#
_entry.id   3e6e6d958809a82193b3c7896a95c2ca
#
_cell.length_a   1.000
_cell.length_b   1.000
_cell.length_c   1.000
_cell.angle_alpha   90.00
_cell.angle_beta   90.00
_cell.angle_gamma   90.00
#
_symmetry.space_group_name_H-M   'P 1'
#
loop_
_entity.id
_entity.type
_entity.pdbx_description
1 polymer ?
#
loop_
_entity_poly.entity_id
_entity_poly.type
_entity_poly.pdbx_seq_one_letter_code
_entity_poly.pdbx_strand_id
1 'polypeptide(L)'
;MNTPCDERPFRVVGIDPGTDTIGFSILDLYLSSGRIVVANSETIALSKLLSNWRNEETTHGARTARLMALEERLFIYFETNQVHAVCAESPFLRKFPQTFAALTECISYIRRAVMAFDRYMPLELVDPPTAKKAVGVHVKKGVTKDDVKSAIRKLDLEFADGINLELLDEHSVDSIA
;
A
#
# COMPACT_ATOMS: atom_id res chain seq x y z
N MET A 1 -22.82 -32.78 3.92
CA MET A 1 -21.55 -32.20 3.46
C MET A 1 -21.88 -30.78 3.06
N ASN A 2 -21.55 -29.80 3.90
CA ASN A 2 -21.72 -28.38 3.53
C ASN A 2 -20.66 -28.06 2.50
N THR A 3 -21.09 -27.75 1.28
CA THR A 3 -20.25 -27.07 0.29
C THR A 3 -19.69 -25.82 0.97
N PRO A 4 -18.36 -25.55 0.92
CA PRO A 4 -17.83 -24.29 1.41
C PRO A 4 -18.60 -23.18 0.69
N CYS A 5 -19.27 -22.32 1.45
CA CYS A 5 -19.85 -21.10 0.92
C CYS A 5 -18.69 -20.36 0.26
N ASP A 6 -18.85 -20.02 -1.02
CA ASP A 6 -17.84 -19.27 -1.80
C ASP A 6 -17.85 -17.85 -1.27
N GLU A 7 -17.23 -17.69 -0.08
CA GLU A 7 -17.19 -16.42 0.64
C GLU A 7 -16.31 -15.45 -0.15
N ARG A 8 -16.91 -14.37 -0.63
CA ARG A 8 -16.14 -13.28 -1.23
C ARG A 8 -15.35 -12.57 -0.14
N PRO A 9 -14.03 -12.38 -0.33
CA PRO A 9 -13.23 -11.70 0.65
C PRO A 9 -13.57 -10.20 0.72
N PHE A 10 -13.41 -9.61 1.89
CA PHE A 10 -13.31 -8.18 2.04
C PHE A 10 -11.87 -7.77 1.69
N ARG A 11 -11.70 -7.04 0.60
CA ARG A 11 -10.40 -6.74 0.01
C ARG A 11 -9.89 -5.39 0.46
N VAL A 12 -8.72 -5.38 1.09
CA VAL A 12 -8.02 -4.17 1.54
C VAL A 12 -6.75 -3.98 0.71
N VAL A 13 -6.50 -2.75 0.30
CA VAL A 13 -5.20 -2.37 -0.28
C VAL A 13 -4.37 -1.69 0.78
N GLY A 14 -3.19 -2.26 1.06
CA GLY A 14 -2.14 -1.61 1.83
C GLY A 14 -1.22 -0.79 0.93
N ILE A 15 -0.84 0.40 1.36
CA ILE A 15 0.04 1.31 0.61
C ILE A 15 1.16 1.83 1.51
N ASP A 16 2.42 1.59 1.11
CA ASP A 16 3.59 2.30 1.62
C ASP A 16 3.90 3.48 0.67
N PRO A 17 3.51 4.72 1.03
CA PRO A 17 3.58 5.86 0.11
C PRO A 17 5.00 6.39 -0.05
N GLY A 18 5.38 6.67 -1.29
CA GLY A 18 6.62 7.32 -1.65
C GLY A 18 6.47 8.17 -2.90
N THR A 19 7.37 9.13 -3.10
CA THR A 19 7.36 10.04 -4.26
C THR A 19 8.18 9.54 -5.45
N ASP A 20 9.00 8.55 -5.23
CA ASP A 20 9.84 7.92 -6.25
C ASP A 20 9.52 6.45 -6.41
N THR A 21 9.18 5.79 -5.31
CA THR A 21 8.84 4.39 -5.24
C THR A 21 7.67 4.23 -4.27
N ILE A 22 6.73 3.35 -4.59
CA ILE A 22 5.55 3.09 -3.78
C ILE A 22 5.31 1.59 -3.70
N GLY A 23 5.00 1.08 -2.51
CA GLY A 23 4.61 -0.31 -2.28
C GLY A 23 3.10 -0.46 -2.24
N PHE A 24 2.59 -1.56 -2.80
CA PHE A 24 1.19 -1.95 -2.76
C PHE A 24 1.05 -3.40 -2.36
N SER A 25 0.04 -3.68 -1.57
CA SER A 25 -0.40 -5.05 -1.29
C SER A 25 -1.91 -5.16 -1.37
N ILE A 26 -2.42 -6.34 -1.73
CA ILE A 26 -3.83 -6.70 -1.61
C ILE A 26 -3.93 -7.78 -0.53
N LEU A 27 -4.76 -7.50 0.47
CA LEU A 27 -5.11 -8.46 1.51
C LEU A 27 -6.58 -8.83 1.37
N ASP A 28 -6.85 -10.10 1.18
CA ASP A 28 -8.18 -10.69 1.14
C ASP A 28 -8.54 -11.23 2.53
N LEU A 29 -9.49 -10.56 3.18
CA LEU A 29 -9.97 -10.89 4.51
C LEU A 29 -11.26 -11.71 4.40
N TYR A 30 -11.22 -12.95 4.84
CA TYR A 30 -12.38 -13.85 4.91
C TYR A 30 -13.01 -13.72 6.29
N LEU A 31 -14.03 -12.87 6.41
CA LEU A 31 -14.57 -12.42 7.70
C LEU A 31 -15.19 -13.54 8.52
N SER A 32 -15.73 -14.59 7.89
CA SER A 32 -16.33 -15.72 8.60
C SER A 32 -15.31 -16.65 9.24
N SER A 33 -14.15 -16.83 8.61
CA SER A 33 -13.08 -17.72 9.07
C SER A 33 -11.96 -16.99 9.81
N GLY A 34 -11.87 -15.66 9.65
CA GLY A 34 -10.74 -14.87 10.14
C GLY A 34 -9.46 -15.05 9.31
N ARG A 35 -9.53 -15.79 8.21
CA ARG A 35 -8.39 -16.04 7.31
C ARG A 35 -8.00 -14.76 6.58
N ILE A 36 -6.70 -14.51 6.46
CA ILE A 36 -6.13 -13.38 5.71
C ILE A 36 -5.16 -13.92 4.66
N VAL A 37 -5.38 -13.53 3.41
CA VAL A 37 -4.53 -13.93 2.29
C VAL A 37 -3.89 -12.70 1.67
N VAL A 38 -2.58 -12.67 1.55
CA VAL A 38 -1.86 -11.71 0.73
C VAL A 38 -2.04 -12.12 -0.73
N ALA A 39 -2.98 -11.48 -1.43
CA ALA A 39 -3.38 -11.82 -2.80
C ALA A 39 -2.47 -11.18 -3.85
N ASN A 40 -1.83 -10.04 -3.53
CA ASN A 40 -0.80 -9.39 -4.35
C ASN A 40 0.12 -8.58 -3.46
N SER A 41 1.37 -8.39 -3.88
CA SER A 41 2.31 -7.44 -3.29
C SER A 41 3.35 -7.04 -4.33
N GLU A 42 3.47 -5.75 -4.59
CA GLU A 42 4.36 -5.19 -5.62
C GLU A 42 4.91 -3.83 -5.22
N THR A 43 6.05 -3.49 -5.78
CA THR A 43 6.67 -2.18 -5.68
C THR A 43 6.78 -1.54 -7.06
N ILE A 44 6.35 -0.30 -7.20
CA ILE A 44 6.36 0.45 -8.44
C ILE A 44 7.30 1.65 -8.31
N ALA A 45 8.27 1.75 -9.23
CA ALA A 45 9.04 2.97 -9.41
C ALA A 45 8.18 3.96 -10.22
N LEU A 46 7.81 5.10 -9.63
CA LEU A 46 6.90 6.07 -10.24
C LEU A 46 7.47 6.70 -11.53
N SER A 47 8.79 6.74 -11.66
CA SER A 47 9.45 7.16 -12.91
C SER A 47 9.07 6.30 -14.12
N LYS A 48 8.73 5.02 -13.91
CA LYS A 48 8.29 4.13 -14.99
C LYS A 48 6.91 4.50 -15.53
N LEU A 49 6.11 5.22 -14.76
CA LEU A 49 4.78 5.68 -15.17
C LEU A 49 4.84 6.90 -16.09
N LEU A 50 5.97 7.63 -16.14
CA LEU A 50 6.09 8.90 -16.86
C LEU A 50 6.12 8.77 -18.37
N SER A 51 6.26 7.58 -18.94
CA SER A 51 6.36 7.40 -20.41
C SER A 51 5.21 8.04 -21.18
N ASN A 52 4.01 8.04 -20.61
CA ASN A 52 2.80 8.61 -21.20
C ASN A 52 2.45 10.01 -20.68
N TRP A 53 3.29 10.59 -19.79
CA TRP A 53 3.03 11.82 -19.05
C TRP A 53 4.05 12.94 -19.33
N ARG A 54 4.67 12.92 -20.53
CA ARG A 54 5.74 13.87 -20.91
C ARG A 54 5.27 15.32 -20.98
N ASN A 55 4.04 15.56 -21.41
CA ASN A 55 3.47 16.91 -21.49
C ASN A 55 3.24 17.48 -20.08
N GLU A 56 2.69 16.66 -19.19
CA GLU A 56 2.45 17.01 -17.80
C GLU A 56 3.78 17.23 -17.06
N GLU A 57 4.78 16.40 -17.35
CA GLU A 57 6.14 16.56 -16.81
C GLU A 57 6.74 17.90 -17.22
N THR A 58 6.59 18.29 -18.49
CA THR A 58 7.08 19.56 -19.01
C THR A 58 6.34 20.75 -18.39
N THR A 59 5.03 20.61 -18.18
CA THR A 59 4.17 21.70 -17.71
C THR A 59 4.22 21.88 -16.19
N HIS A 60 4.22 20.77 -15.42
CA HIS A 60 4.03 20.76 -13.97
C HIS A 60 5.26 20.26 -13.20
N GLY A 61 6.28 19.78 -13.88
CA GLY A 61 7.49 19.19 -13.34
C GLY A 61 7.33 17.69 -13.02
N ALA A 62 8.47 17.00 -12.99
CA ALA A 62 8.53 15.53 -12.88
C ALA A 62 7.83 14.96 -11.66
N ARG A 63 7.89 15.64 -10.50
CA ARG A 63 7.25 15.16 -9.29
C ARG A 63 5.72 15.18 -9.41
N THR A 64 5.15 16.28 -9.87
CA THR A 64 3.71 16.40 -10.05
C THR A 64 3.19 15.41 -11.09
N ALA A 65 3.90 15.29 -12.22
CA ALA A 65 3.53 14.32 -13.26
C ALA A 65 3.55 12.87 -12.75
N ARG A 66 4.53 12.50 -11.92
CA ARG A 66 4.57 11.18 -11.26
C ARG A 66 3.36 10.94 -10.37
N LEU A 67 2.95 11.95 -9.59
CA LEU A 67 1.79 11.82 -8.70
C LEU A 67 0.47 11.78 -9.47
N MET A 68 0.35 12.51 -10.58
CA MET A 68 -0.80 12.40 -11.48
C MET A 68 -0.88 11.00 -12.11
N ALA A 69 0.24 10.48 -12.58
CA ALA A 69 0.31 9.12 -13.13
C ALA A 69 0.01 8.05 -12.06
N LEU A 70 0.42 8.28 -10.81
CA LEU A 70 0.07 7.44 -9.67
C LEU A 70 -1.45 7.44 -9.42
N GLU A 71 -2.10 8.61 -9.41
CA GLU A 71 -3.54 8.74 -9.23
C GLU A 71 -4.31 7.88 -10.25
N GLU A 72 -3.97 8.03 -11.54
CA GLU A 72 -4.58 7.22 -12.61
C GLU A 72 -4.32 5.72 -12.43
N ARG A 73 -3.08 5.35 -12.10
CA ARG A 73 -2.71 3.95 -11.88
C ARG A 73 -3.47 3.34 -10.71
N LEU A 74 -3.63 4.08 -9.61
CA LEU A 74 -4.40 3.63 -8.45
C LEU A 74 -5.88 3.46 -8.77
N PHE A 75 -6.48 4.42 -9.48
CA PHE A 75 -7.88 4.32 -9.91
C PHE A 75 -8.13 3.02 -10.70
N ILE A 76 -7.29 2.75 -11.72
CA ILE A 76 -7.37 1.51 -12.52
C ILE A 76 -7.15 0.28 -11.63
N TYR A 77 -6.22 0.36 -10.67
CA TYR A 77 -5.93 -0.74 -9.76
C TYR A 77 -7.13 -1.06 -8.87
N PHE A 78 -7.82 -0.05 -8.35
CA PHE A 78 -9.02 -0.24 -7.52
C PHE A 78 -10.18 -0.84 -8.32
N GLU A 79 -10.41 -0.36 -9.54
CA GLU A 79 -11.44 -0.92 -10.43
C GLU A 79 -11.17 -2.39 -10.77
N THR A 80 -9.94 -2.70 -11.18
CA THR A 80 -9.56 -4.04 -11.61
C THR A 80 -9.66 -5.05 -10.47
N ASN A 81 -9.36 -4.63 -9.24
CA ASN A 81 -9.28 -5.53 -8.09
C ASN A 81 -10.52 -5.49 -7.19
N GLN A 82 -11.53 -4.68 -7.49
CA GLN A 82 -12.76 -4.56 -6.68
C GLN A 82 -12.45 -4.31 -5.20
N VAL A 83 -11.71 -3.24 -4.92
CA VAL A 83 -11.23 -2.87 -3.59
C VAL A 83 -12.36 -2.37 -2.71
N HIS A 84 -12.34 -2.73 -1.42
CA HIS A 84 -13.37 -2.33 -0.44
C HIS A 84 -12.85 -1.30 0.56
N ALA A 85 -11.54 -1.27 0.82
CA ALA A 85 -10.90 -0.31 1.71
C ALA A 85 -9.44 -0.10 1.33
N VAL A 86 -8.90 1.05 1.70
CA VAL A 86 -7.47 1.38 1.55
C VAL A 86 -6.90 1.73 2.91
N CYS A 87 -5.73 1.18 3.23
CA CYS A 87 -4.91 1.55 4.36
C CYS A 87 -3.57 2.07 3.84
N ALA A 88 -3.13 3.23 4.28
CA ALA A 88 -1.84 3.77 3.85
C ALA A 88 -1.03 4.27 5.06
N GLU A 89 0.31 4.15 4.96
CA GLU A 89 1.17 4.75 5.97
C GLU A 89 1.03 6.28 5.93
N SER A 90 0.78 6.90 7.08
CA SER A 90 0.65 8.35 7.19
C SER A 90 2.01 9.04 7.12
N PRO A 91 2.09 10.27 6.55
CA PRO A 91 3.29 11.07 6.63
C PRO A 91 3.69 11.32 8.08
N PHE A 92 4.92 11.01 8.41
CA PHE A 92 5.44 11.23 9.76
C PHE A 92 6.58 12.25 9.75
N LEU A 93 6.40 13.36 10.46
CA LEU A 93 7.41 14.40 10.53
C LEU A 93 8.59 13.92 11.39
N ARG A 94 9.71 13.63 10.74
CA ARG A 94 10.99 13.31 11.41
C ARG A 94 11.93 14.53 11.30
N LYS A 95 13.08 14.33 10.64
CA LYS A 95 14.16 15.32 10.53
C LYS A 95 14.02 16.28 9.34
N PHE A 96 13.27 15.88 8.31
CA PHE A 96 13.24 16.58 7.02
C PHE A 96 11.82 17.04 6.68
N PRO A 97 11.50 18.34 6.90
CA PRO A 97 10.18 18.90 6.56
C PRO A 97 9.81 18.73 5.07
N GLN A 98 10.80 18.77 4.18
CA GLN A 98 10.57 18.59 2.74
C GLN A 98 10.07 17.18 2.40
N THR A 99 10.60 16.14 3.05
CA THR A 99 10.11 14.77 2.88
C THR A 99 8.68 14.62 3.40
N PHE A 100 8.39 15.22 4.56
CA PHE A 100 7.03 15.25 5.11
C PHE A 100 6.05 15.92 4.14
N ALA A 101 6.40 17.09 3.60
CA ALA A 101 5.57 17.80 2.62
C ALA A 101 5.34 16.96 1.36
N ALA A 102 6.39 16.29 0.85
CA ALA A 102 6.32 15.44 -0.32
C ALA A 102 5.41 14.21 -0.11
N LEU A 103 5.49 13.56 1.05
CA LEU A 103 4.61 12.45 1.40
C LEU A 103 3.16 12.91 1.63
N THR A 104 2.96 14.09 2.22
CA THR A 104 1.61 14.67 2.38
C THR A 104 0.96 14.93 1.01
N GLU A 105 1.74 15.40 0.05
CA GLU A 105 1.27 15.55 -1.33
C GLU A 105 0.94 14.20 -1.96
N CYS A 106 1.78 13.19 -1.80
CA CYS A 106 1.52 11.82 -2.26
C CYS A 106 0.20 11.28 -1.70
N ILE A 107 -0.04 11.41 -0.39
CA ILE A 107 -1.30 11.00 0.25
C ILE A 107 -2.50 11.76 -0.33
N SER A 108 -2.33 13.02 -0.72
CA SER A 108 -3.41 13.78 -1.34
C SER A 108 -3.83 13.19 -2.69
N TYR A 109 -2.88 12.71 -3.50
CA TYR A 109 -3.17 12.02 -4.76
C TYR A 109 -3.77 10.63 -4.55
N ILE A 110 -3.30 9.88 -3.55
CA ILE A 110 -3.92 8.60 -3.14
C ILE A 110 -5.39 8.84 -2.76
N ARG A 111 -5.66 9.85 -1.94
CA ARG A 111 -7.04 10.22 -1.53
C ARG A 111 -7.91 10.58 -2.72
N ARG A 112 -7.38 11.31 -3.70
CA ARG A 112 -8.10 11.67 -4.92
C ARG A 112 -8.46 10.42 -5.72
N ALA A 113 -7.56 9.46 -5.88
CA ALA A 113 -7.83 8.19 -6.55
C ALA A 113 -8.93 7.39 -5.83
N VAL A 114 -8.87 7.31 -4.48
CA VAL A 114 -9.91 6.69 -3.65
C VAL A 114 -11.27 7.35 -3.88
N MET A 115 -11.33 8.68 -3.78
CA MET A 115 -12.60 9.42 -3.94
C MET A 115 -13.14 9.38 -5.37
N ALA A 116 -12.28 9.29 -6.37
CA ALA A 116 -12.68 9.14 -7.77
C ALA A 116 -13.26 7.76 -8.05
N PHE A 117 -12.71 6.71 -7.42
CA PHE A 117 -13.22 5.35 -7.54
C PHE A 117 -14.54 5.17 -6.78
N ASP A 118 -14.54 5.44 -5.48
CA ASP A 118 -15.74 5.42 -4.64
C ASP A 118 -15.60 6.42 -3.50
N ARG A 119 -16.46 7.44 -3.48
CA ARG A 119 -16.47 8.49 -2.44
C ARG A 119 -16.72 7.97 -1.02
N TYR A 120 -17.26 6.79 -0.89
CA TYR A 120 -17.59 6.16 0.39
C TYR A 120 -16.57 5.09 0.79
N MET A 121 -15.61 4.77 -0.07
CA MET A 121 -14.54 3.83 0.27
C MET A 121 -13.66 4.40 1.37
N PRO A 122 -13.47 3.68 2.49
CA PRO A 122 -12.62 4.15 3.58
C PRO A 122 -11.15 4.19 3.16
N LEU A 123 -10.48 5.30 3.52
CA LEU A 123 -9.03 5.45 3.49
C LEU A 123 -8.55 5.69 4.92
N GLU A 124 -7.96 4.67 5.52
CA GLU A 124 -7.33 4.76 6.83
C GLU A 124 -5.87 5.16 6.70
N LEU A 125 -5.41 6.08 7.54
CA LEU A 125 -4.00 6.48 7.61
C LEU A 125 -3.41 6.02 8.95
N VAL A 126 -2.42 5.14 8.87
CA VAL A 126 -1.77 4.55 10.04
C VAL A 126 -0.34 5.11 10.16
N ASP A 127 0.04 5.58 11.33
CA ASP A 127 1.42 6.04 11.52
C ASP A 127 2.41 4.84 11.57
N PRO A 128 3.67 5.04 11.10
CA PRO A 128 4.66 3.97 11.00
C PRO A 128 4.90 3.19 12.30
N PRO A 129 4.97 3.84 13.48
CA PRO A 129 5.07 3.13 14.76
C PRO A 129 3.86 2.21 15.05
N THR A 130 2.65 2.67 14.75
CA THR A 130 1.42 1.92 14.97
C THR A 130 1.34 0.72 14.02
N ALA A 131 1.66 0.88 12.73
CA ALA A 131 1.72 -0.22 11.76
C ALA A 131 2.71 -1.30 12.24
N LYS A 132 3.95 -0.92 12.57
CA LYS A 132 4.96 -1.84 13.09
C LYS A 132 4.54 -2.56 14.36
N LYS A 133 3.87 -1.86 15.27
CA LYS A 133 3.34 -2.46 16.51
C LYS A 133 2.21 -3.45 16.23
N ALA A 134 1.36 -3.18 15.24
CA ALA A 134 0.25 -4.05 14.86
C ALA A 134 0.75 -5.42 14.39
N VAL A 135 1.84 -5.46 13.63
CA VAL A 135 2.48 -6.73 13.22
C VAL A 135 3.40 -7.33 14.27
N GLY A 136 3.44 -6.78 15.50
CA GLY A 136 4.19 -7.32 16.62
C GLY A 136 5.66 -6.87 16.70
N VAL A 137 6.06 -5.86 15.93
CA VAL A 137 7.39 -5.26 16.05
C VAL A 137 7.41 -4.28 17.23
N HIS A 138 8.23 -4.57 18.22
CA HIS A 138 8.48 -3.61 19.29
C HIS A 138 9.36 -2.48 18.81
N VAL A 139 8.81 -1.27 18.70
CA VAL A 139 9.52 -0.06 18.25
C VAL A 139 10.55 0.36 19.30
N LYS A 140 11.71 -0.29 19.28
CA LYS A 140 12.92 0.12 20.02
C LYS A 140 13.87 0.83 19.04
N LYS A 141 14.80 1.62 19.61
CA LYS A 141 15.86 2.25 18.81
C LYS A 141 16.65 1.15 18.08
N GLY A 142 16.62 1.14 16.74
CA GLY A 142 17.38 0.16 15.94
C GLY A 142 16.53 -0.94 15.27
N VAL A 143 15.21 -0.80 15.19
CA VAL A 143 14.36 -1.71 14.38
C VAL A 143 14.84 -1.69 12.93
N THR A 144 15.18 -2.86 12.42
CA THR A 144 15.64 -3.08 11.05
C THR A 144 14.47 -3.54 10.15
N LYS A 145 14.69 -3.50 8.85
CA LYS A 145 13.73 -4.01 7.84
C LYS A 145 13.44 -5.51 8.02
N ASP A 146 14.47 -6.27 8.39
CA ASP A 146 14.36 -7.70 8.65
C ASP A 146 13.45 -8.01 9.86
N ASP A 147 13.32 -7.06 10.79
CA ASP A 147 12.42 -7.21 11.93
C ASP A 147 10.94 -7.19 11.50
N VAL A 148 10.56 -6.32 10.57
CA VAL A 148 9.19 -6.26 10.02
C VAL A 148 8.88 -7.54 9.24
N LYS A 149 9.78 -7.97 8.35
CA LYS A 149 9.65 -9.21 7.60
C LYS A 149 9.54 -10.44 8.50
N SER A 150 10.36 -10.48 9.55
CA SER A 150 10.33 -11.54 10.56
C SER A 150 9.04 -11.52 11.40
N ALA A 151 8.46 -10.35 11.62
CA ALA A 151 7.19 -10.21 12.31
C ALA A 151 6.02 -10.70 11.44
N ILE A 152 5.96 -10.27 10.18
CA ILE A 152 4.95 -10.71 9.21
C ILE A 152 4.97 -12.24 9.06
N ARG A 153 6.16 -12.87 9.04
CA ARG A 153 6.30 -14.33 8.97
C ARG A 153 5.65 -15.07 10.16
N LYS A 154 5.50 -14.41 11.30
CA LYS A 154 4.88 -14.98 12.50
C LYS A 154 3.37 -14.77 12.56
N LEU A 155 2.82 -13.93 11.69
CA LEU A 155 1.40 -13.75 11.54
C LEU A 155 0.80 -14.97 10.82
N ASP A 156 -0.45 -15.27 11.13
CA ASP A 156 -1.21 -16.32 10.44
C ASP A 156 -1.74 -15.77 9.10
N LEU A 157 -0.80 -15.49 8.18
CA LEU A 157 -1.07 -14.99 6.84
C LEU A 157 -0.79 -16.08 5.81
N GLU A 158 -1.72 -16.28 4.92
CA GLU A 158 -1.50 -17.06 3.70
C GLU A 158 -1.00 -16.16 2.58
N PHE A 159 -0.22 -16.72 1.66
CA PHE A 159 0.26 -16.02 0.47
C PHE A 159 -0.26 -16.74 -0.76
N ALA A 160 -0.83 -15.98 -1.70
CA ALA A 160 -1.29 -16.53 -2.97
C ALA A 160 -0.14 -17.10 -3.80
N ASP A 161 -0.46 -17.97 -4.74
CA ASP A 161 0.52 -18.59 -5.63
C ASP A 161 1.38 -17.52 -6.34
N GLY A 162 2.69 -17.72 -6.31
CA GLY A 162 3.67 -16.81 -6.90
C GLY A 162 4.16 -15.69 -5.98
N ILE A 163 3.56 -15.49 -4.80
CA ILE A 163 4.05 -14.52 -3.81
C ILE A 163 4.95 -15.22 -2.80
N ASN A 164 6.21 -14.80 -2.75
CA ASN A 164 7.17 -15.29 -1.77
C ASN A 164 7.68 -14.12 -0.93
N LEU A 165 7.32 -14.11 0.36
CA LEU A 165 7.72 -13.08 1.31
C LEU A 165 9.22 -12.82 1.31
N GLU A 166 10.05 -13.86 1.10
CA GLU A 166 11.51 -13.73 1.11
C GLU A 166 12.05 -12.92 -0.07
N LEU A 167 11.32 -12.91 -1.20
CA LEU A 167 11.69 -12.20 -2.42
C LEU A 167 11.11 -10.78 -2.48
N LEU A 168 10.17 -10.43 -1.58
CA LEU A 168 9.60 -9.08 -1.53
C LEU A 168 10.65 -8.08 -1.07
N ASP A 169 10.64 -6.91 -1.70
CA ASP A 169 11.44 -5.78 -1.26
C ASP A 169 10.78 -5.07 -0.04
N GLU A 170 11.47 -4.06 0.45
CA GLU A 170 11.09 -3.30 1.64
C GLU A 170 9.69 -2.65 1.51
N HIS A 171 9.42 -1.97 0.40
CA HIS A 171 8.16 -1.26 0.19
C HIS A 171 6.97 -2.22 0.05
N SER A 172 7.18 -3.36 -0.63
CA SER A 172 6.18 -4.43 -0.70
C SER A 172 5.88 -5.01 0.68
N VAL A 173 6.91 -5.20 1.52
CA VAL A 173 6.76 -5.71 2.90
C VAL A 173 6.05 -4.69 3.79
N ASP A 174 6.45 -3.42 3.73
CA ASP A 174 5.85 -2.35 4.54
C ASP A 174 4.38 -2.10 4.14
N SER A 175 4.00 -2.34 2.88
CA SER A 175 2.59 -2.26 2.44
C SER A 175 1.70 -3.40 2.95
N ILE A 176 2.26 -4.52 3.43
CA ILE A 176 1.54 -5.63 4.06
C ILE A 176 1.33 -5.36 5.55
N ALA A 177 2.25 -4.62 6.19
CA ALA A 177 2.26 -4.37 7.63
C ALA A 177 1.21 -3.36 8.06
#